data_e466615559df8dc70badd04d358dd1fd
#
_entry.id   e466615559df8dc70badd04d358dd1fd
#
_cell.length_a   1.000
_cell.length_b   1.000
_cell.length_c   1.000
_cell.angle_alpha   90.00
_cell.angle_beta   90.00
_cell.angle_gamma   90.00
#
_symmetry.space_group_name_H-M   'P 1'
#
loop_
_entity.id
_entity.type
_entity.pdbx_description
1 polymer ?
#
loop_
_entity_poly.entity_id
_entity_poly.type
_entity_poly.pdbx_seq_one_letter_code
_entity_poly.pdbx_strand_id
1 'polypeptide(L)'
;MNKANIGWWEADLKAETYKCSELISQLLGIGEDGLISFEDFNKRILKEDQGYATFPSFDKVQQTVEEIYLFDTPKGHVWIRSKACFQETDENGNTKVYGIAETQEGIHIASAHQALQNSERILHNIYKNLPVGIELYDKDGQMVDLNKKDMEMFRISNKEDILGVNIFENPILPEEIKQKIKDNENADFTFRYDFSKINKYYQPNSTTGFIDLTTKVTTLYDHNHEPINYLLINVDKTEDTIAYNKIQEFESFFDLVGDYAKVGYAHFDALSRDGYALRSWYRNVGEEEGTPLPEIIGIHSHFHPEDRAVMIDFLDKVIKGESSKLSRDVRIRRADGNYTWTRVNVLVRNYQPQDNIIEMLCINFDITELKETERMLIGAKEKAEEADRLKSAFLANMSHEIRTPLLSLIHI
;
A
#
# COMPACT_ATOMS: atom_id res chain seq x y z
N MET A 1 -8.28 -23.93 -48.55
CA MET A 1 -7.50 -24.94 -47.81
C MET A 1 -6.04 -24.63 -48.08
N ASN A 2 -5.37 -23.92 -47.19
CA ASN A 2 -3.93 -23.70 -47.27
C ASN A 2 -3.25 -25.05 -47.02
N LYS A 3 -2.54 -25.57 -48.03
CA LYS A 3 -1.71 -26.75 -47.86
C LYS A 3 -0.61 -26.35 -46.89
N ALA A 4 -0.57 -26.97 -45.71
CA ALA A 4 0.56 -26.83 -44.79
C ALA A 4 1.81 -27.29 -45.56
N ASN A 5 2.77 -26.38 -45.76
CA ASN A 5 4.05 -26.70 -46.38
C ASN A 5 4.94 -27.40 -45.33
N ILE A 6 4.57 -28.63 -44.99
CA ILE A 6 5.27 -29.48 -44.04
C ILE A 6 5.95 -30.59 -44.80
N GLY A 7 7.23 -30.76 -44.65
CA GLY A 7 7.97 -31.88 -45.17
C GLY A 7 8.72 -32.63 -44.06
N TRP A 8 9.23 -33.80 -44.41
CA TRP A 8 10.08 -34.61 -43.54
C TRP A 8 11.55 -34.50 -43.95
N TRP A 9 12.44 -34.78 -42.98
CA TRP A 9 13.87 -34.94 -43.19
C TRP A 9 14.42 -36.11 -42.35
N GLU A 10 15.48 -36.72 -42.89
CA GLU A 10 16.28 -37.76 -42.24
C GLU A 10 17.73 -37.29 -42.17
N ALA A 11 18.37 -37.33 -41.03
CA ALA A 11 19.80 -37.09 -40.87
C ALA A 11 20.53 -38.42 -40.63
N ASP A 12 21.47 -38.75 -41.47
CA ASP A 12 22.39 -39.85 -41.29
C ASP A 12 23.68 -39.32 -40.63
N LEU A 13 23.90 -39.65 -39.35
CA LEU A 13 25.01 -39.09 -38.59
C LEU A 13 26.38 -39.66 -39.01
N LYS A 14 26.43 -40.85 -39.62
CA LYS A 14 27.63 -41.47 -40.11
C LYS A 14 28.04 -40.94 -41.47
N ALA A 15 27.04 -40.75 -42.35
CA ALA A 15 27.24 -40.20 -43.68
C ALA A 15 27.35 -38.64 -43.67
N GLU A 16 27.01 -38.01 -42.56
CA GLU A 16 26.92 -36.54 -42.40
C GLU A 16 26.05 -35.88 -43.47
N THR A 17 24.89 -36.48 -43.75
CA THR A 17 23.97 -36.00 -44.79
C THR A 17 22.53 -35.92 -44.29
N TYR A 18 21.79 -34.94 -44.84
CA TYR A 18 20.34 -34.91 -44.75
C TYR A 18 19.71 -35.46 -46.02
N LYS A 19 18.64 -36.23 -45.86
CA LYS A 19 17.71 -36.59 -46.92
C LYS A 19 16.38 -35.94 -46.64
N CYS A 20 15.87 -35.17 -47.59
CA CYS A 20 14.66 -34.37 -47.45
C CYS A 20 13.52 -34.86 -48.37
N SER A 21 12.28 -34.66 -47.94
CA SER A 21 11.12 -34.87 -48.78
C SER A 21 11.19 -33.99 -50.05
N GLU A 22 10.52 -34.39 -51.11
CA GLU A 22 10.47 -33.63 -52.36
C GLU A 22 10.06 -32.18 -52.15
N LEU A 23 9.07 -31.93 -51.26
CA LEU A 23 8.63 -30.59 -50.91
C LEU A 23 9.77 -29.72 -50.30
N ILE A 24 10.51 -30.26 -49.37
CA ILE A 24 11.63 -29.54 -48.72
C ILE A 24 12.78 -29.39 -49.72
N SER A 25 13.08 -30.41 -50.53
CA SER A 25 14.12 -30.37 -51.55
C SER A 25 13.87 -29.29 -52.60
N GLN A 26 12.64 -29.19 -53.10
CA GLN A 26 12.23 -28.13 -54.01
C GLN A 26 12.31 -26.74 -53.39
N LEU A 27 11.89 -26.60 -52.13
CA LEU A 27 11.92 -25.35 -51.39
C LEU A 27 13.35 -24.88 -51.18
N LEU A 28 14.21 -25.77 -50.70
CA LEU A 28 15.59 -25.46 -50.34
C LEU A 28 16.51 -25.44 -51.58
N GLY A 29 16.02 -25.84 -52.75
CA GLY A 29 16.84 -25.94 -53.97
C GLY A 29 17.93 -27.02 -53.84
N ILE A 30 17.59 -28.13 -53.18
CA ILE A 30 18.43 -29.35 -53.09
C ILE A 30 18.17 -30.20 -54.31
N GLY A 31 19.17 -30.96 -54.76
CA GLY A 31 19.03 -31.82 -55.96
C GLY A 31 17.84 -32.80 -55.88
N GLU A 32 17.49 -33.38 -57.05
CA GLU A 32 16.33 -34.29 -57.20
C GLU A 32 16.38 -35.51 -56.28
N ASP A 33 17.59 -35.92 -55.83
CA ASP A 33 17.83 -37.00 -54.89
C ASP A 33 17.48 -36.62 -53.43
N GLY A 34 17.23 -35.35 -53.15
CA GLY A 34 16.87 -34.82 -51.86
C GLY A 34 18.02 -34.88 -50.84
N LEU A 35 19.24 -35.11 -51.28
CA LEU A 35 20.42 -35.25 -50.40
C LEU A 35 21.21 -33.96 -50.34
N ILE A 36 21.63 -33.56 -49.10
CA ILE A 36 22.52 -32.44 -48.86
C ILE A 36 23.47 -32.78 -47.69
N SER A 37 24.75 -32.39 -47.83
CA SER A 37 25.72 -32.56 -46.71
C SER A 37 25.38 -31.65 -45.54
N PHE A 38 25.76 -32.04 -44.30
CA PHE A 38 25.63 -31.15 -43.13
C PHE A 38 26.41 -29.86 -43.31
N GLU A 39 27.56 -29.92 -43.95
CA GLU A 39 28.39 -28.73 -44.20
C GLU A 39 27.67 -27.74 -45.12
N ASP A 40 27.11 -28.23 -46.26
CA ASP A 40 26.42 -27.36 -47.23
C ASP A 40 25.08 -26.86 -46.73
N PHE A 41 24.39 -27.66 -45.92
CA PHE A 41 23.18 -27.23 -45.26
C PHE A 41 23.49 -26.09 -44.27
N ASN A 42 24.51 -26.24 -43.42
CA ASN A 42 24.92 -25.25 -42.45
C ASN A 42 25.43 -23.93 -43.06
N LYS A 43 26.09 -23.99 -44.25
CA LYS A 43 26.52 -22.79 -45.00
C LYS A 43 25.35 -21.95 -45.47
N ARG A 44 24.17 -22.52 -45.65
CA ARG A 44 22.95 -21.82 -46.10
C ARG A 44 22.12 -21.24 -44.95
N ILE A 45 22.44 -21.55 -43.70
CA ILE A 45 21.80 -20.92 -42.53
C ILE A 45 22.38 -19.51 -42.33
N LEU A 46 21.53 -18.50 -42.41
CA LEU A 46 21.93 -17.11 -42.21
C LEU A 46 22.06 -16.79 -40.72
N LYS A 47 23.22 -16.22 -40.32
CA LYS A 47 23.57 -15.95 -38.91
C LYS A 47 23.11 -14.56 -38.44
N GLU A 48 22.03 -14.00 -38.96
CA GLU A 48 21.64 -12.61 -38.60
C GLU A 48 20.93 -12.43 -37.27
N ASP A 49 20.54 -13.49 -36.56
CA ASP A 49 20.06 -13.37 -35.20
C ASP A 49 20.96 -14.13 -34.22
N GLN A 50 21.75 -13.39 -33.46
CA GLN A 50 22.63 -13.92 -32.42
C GLN A 50 21.78 -14.59 -31.31
N GLY A 51 21.48 -15.86 -31.47
CA GLY A 51 20.83 -16.65 -30.42
C GLY A 51 20.33 -18.03 -30.84
N TYR A 52 20.13 -18.28 -32.10
CA TYR A 52 19.51 -19.53 -32.58
C TYR A 52 20.22 -20.06 -33.80
N ALA A 53 21.36 -20.69 -33.66
CA ALA A 53 21.88 -21.65 -34.62
C ALA A 53 23.16 -22.33 -34.10
N THR A 54 22.99 -23.16 -33.15
CA THR A 54 23.90 -24.31 -33.01
C THR A 54 23.05 -25.51 -33.21
N PHE A 55 23.34 -26.25 -34.32
CA PHE A 55 22.77 -27.58 -34.50
C PHE A 55 22.89 -28.33 -33.16
N PRO A 56 21.83 -29.01 -32.69
CA PRO A 56 21.92 -29.79 -31.50
C PRO A 56 23.09 -30.76 -31.70
N SER A 57 23.99 -30.77 -30.76
CA SER A 57 24.86 -31.92 -30.61
C SER A 57 23.89 -33.09 -30.37
N PHE A 58 23.77 -33.97 -31.35
CA PHE A 58 22.85 -35.13 -31.31
C PHE A 58 23.11 -36.10 -30.16
N ASP A 59 24.08 -35.79 -29.30
CA ASP A 59 24.44 -36.56 -28.10
C ASP A 59 23.36 -36.60 -27.00
N LYS A 60 22.24 -35.85 -27.14
CA LYS A 60 21.18 -35.74 -26.13
C LYS A 60 19.76 -35.76 -26.66
N VAL A 61 19.45 -36.56 -27.71
CA VAL A 61 18.06 -36.66 -28.18
C VAL A 61 17.23 -37.60 -27.26
N GLN A 62 17.06 -37.21 -26.00
CA GLN A 62 15.96 -37.67 -25.14
C GLN A 62 14.84 -36.63 -25.00
N GLN A 63 14.99 -35.46 -25.61
CA GLN A 63 13.95 -34.41 -25.67
C GLN A 63 13.74 -33.98 -27.11
N THR A 64 12.48 -33.73 -27.46
CA THR A 64 12.07 -33.19 -28.75
C THR A 64 12.77 -31.85 -28.99
N VAL A 65 13.78 -31.81 -29.86
CA VAL A 65 14.50 -30.57 -30.15
C VAL A 65 13.77 -29.89 -31.33
N GLU A 66 13.34 -28.67 -31.08
CA GLU A 66 12.67 -27.82 -32.07
C GLU A 66 13.55 -26.57 -32.30
N GLU A 67 13.86 -26.28 -33.56
CA GLU A 67 14.71 -25.15 -33.96
C GLU A 67 14.07 -24.34 -35.05
N ILE A 68 14.31 -23.02 -35.04
CA ILE A 68 13.84 -22.10 -36.09
C ILE A 68 15.07 -21.36 -36.61
N TYR A 69 15.26 -21.40 -37.93
CA TYR A 69 16.39 -20.74 -38.57
C TYR A 69 15.98 -20.14 -39.93
N LEU A 70 16.71 -19.10 -40.33
CA LEU A 70 16.57 -18.45 -41.61
C LEU A 70 17.51 -19.14 -42.58
N PHE A 71 16.96 -19.68 -43.66
CA PHE A 71 17.70 -20.46 -44.66
C PHE A 71 17.76 -19.71 -46.00
N ASP A 72 18.94 -19.67 -46.61
CA ASP A 72 19.15 -19.11 -47.96
C ASP A 72 18.74 -20.11 -49.04
N THR A 73 17.77 -19.73 -49.83
CA THR A 73 17.24 -20.58 -50.93
C THR A 73 17.43 -19.86 -52.28
N PRO A 74 17.39 -20.59 -53.40
CA PRO A 74 17.46 -19.97 -54.74
C PRO A 74 16.36 -18.92 -55.00
N LYS A 75 15.28 -18.91 -54.22
CA LYS A 75 14.13 -18.00 -54.36
C LYS A 75 14.13 -16.87 -53.31
N GLY A 76 15.17 -16.79 -52.49
CA GLY A 76 15.30 -15.82 -51.37
C GLY A 76 15.35 -16.51 -50.01
N HIS A 77 15.28 -15.72 -48.95
CA HIS A 77 15.39 -16.23 -47.59
C HIS A 77 14.06 -16.76 -47.07
N VAL A 78 14.08 -17.92 -46.43
CA VAL A 78 12.90 -18.59 -45.90
C VAL A 78 13.14 -19.01 -44.44
N TRP A 79 12.21 -18.68 -43.57
CA TRP A 79 12.21 -19.19 -42.19
C TRP A 79 11.72 -20.65 -42.18
N ILE A 80 12.48 -21.51 -41.51
CA ILE A 80 12.18 -22.92 -41.36
C ILE A 80 12.12 -23.25 -39.87
N ARG A 81 11.01 -23.90 -39.49
CA ARG A 81 10.90 -24.56 -38.18
C ARG A 81 11.17 -26.03 -38.39
N SER A 82 12.18 -26.55 -37.74
CA SER A 82 12.58 -27.93 -37.77
C SER A 82 12.40 -28.62 -36.44
N LYS A 83 11.82 -29.80 -36.41
CA LYS A 83 11.58 -30.56 -35.21
C LYS A 83 12.05 -32.00 -35.40
N ALA A 84 13.00 -32.43 -34.58
CA ALA A 84 13.39 -33.82 -34.49
C ALA A 84 12.30 -34.63 -33.78
N CYS A 85 11.86 -35.75 -34.35
CA CYS A 85 10.75 -36.54 -33.86
C CYS A 85 11.19 -37.86 -33.21
N PHE A 86 12.14 -38.57 -33.81
CA PHE A 86 12.69 -39.81 -33.26
C PHE A 86 14.06 -40.12 -33.87
N GLN A 87 14.82 -41.04 -33.22
CA GLN A 87 16.08 -41.56 -33.74
C GLN A 87 16.08 -43.09 -33.72
N GLU A 88 16.83 -43.66 -34.63
CA GLU A 88 17.03 -45.08 -34.75
C GLU A 88 18.52 -45.37 -34.93
N THR A 89 19.03 -46.41 -34.23
CA THR A 89 20.43 -46.84 -34.39
C THR A 89 20.43 -48.27 -34.92
N ASP A 90 21.12 -48.49 -36.02
CA ASP A 90 21.21 -49.82 -36.67
C ASP A 90 22.19 -50.75 -35.90
N GLU A 91 22.22 -52.04 -36.31
CA GLU A 91 23.10 -53.05 -35.72
C GLU A 91 24.59 -52.74 -35.90
N ASN A 92 24.96 -51.84 -36.81
CA ASN A 92 26.34 -51.40 -37.06
C ASN A 92 26.69 -50.10 -36.35
N GLY A 93 25.79 -49.63 -35.46
CA GLY A 93 25.99 -48.42 -34.67
C GLY A 93 25.80 -47.09 -35.43
N ASN A 94 25.22 -47.14 -36.63
CA ASN A 94 24.87 -45.91 -37.38
C ASN A 94 23.55 -45.37 -36.87
N THR A 95 23.52 -44.11 -36.45
CA THR A 95 22.31 -43.43 -35.93
C THR A 95 21.72 -42.53 -37.00
N LYS A 96 20.42 -42.68 -37.20
CA LYS A 96 19.59 -41.82 -38.06
C LYS A 96 18.59 -41.08 -37.21
N VAL A 97 18.40 -39.78 -37.51
CA VAL A 97 17.41 -38.92 -36.84
C VAL A 97 16.39 -38.49 -37.86
N TYR A 98 15.13 -38.58 -37.49
CA TYR A 98 14.00 -38.24 -38.34
C TYR A 98 13.24 -37.05 -37.78
N GLY A 99 12.84 -36.13 -38.65
CA GLY A 99 12.12 -34.93 -38.25
C GLY A 99 11.19 -34.40 -39.31
N ILE A 100 10.51 -33.35 -38.95
CA ILE A 100 9.63 -32.57 -39.83
C ILE A 100 10.13 -31.12 -39.90
N ALA A 101 9.88 -30.47 -41.02
CA ALA A 101 10.18 -29.08 -41.25
C ALA A 101 8.96 -28.36 -41.85
N GLU A 102 8.71 -27.16 -41.36
CA GLU A 102 7.63 -26.26 -41.84
C GLU A 102 8.24 -24.96 -42.36
N THR A 103 7.60 -24.34 -43.34
CA THR A 103 8.07 -23.10 -43.95
C THR A 103 7.37 -21.85 -43.40
N GLN A 104 7.96 -20.69 -43.66
CA GLN A 104 7.66 -19.38 -43.15
C GLN A 104 6.17 -18.96 -43.12
N GLU A 105 5.39 -19.24 -44.16
CA GLU A 105 3.97 -18.83 -44.21
C GLU A 105 3.13 -19.48 -43.10
N GLY A 106 3.41 -20.74 -42.77
CA GLY A 106 2.76 -21.42 -41.63
C GLY A 106 3.25 -20.93 -40.26
N ILE A 107 4.53 -20.61 -40.15
CA ILE A 107 5.17 -20.19 -38.89
C ILE A 107 4.69 -18.81 -38.48
N HIS A 108 4.68 -17.80 -39.36
CA HIS A 108 4.24 -16.45 -39.03
C HIS A 108 2.76 -16.39 -38.62
N ILE A 109 1.88 -17.11 -39.32
CA ILE A 109 0.47 -17.15 -38.98
C ILE A 109 0.27 -17.87 -37.63
N ALA A 110 0.94 -18.97 -37.39
CA ALA A 110 0.83 -19.70 -36.12
C ALA A 110 1.42 -18.90 -34.94
N SER A 111 2.59 -18.29 -35.11
CA SER A 111 3.23 -17.48 -34.04
C SER A 111 2.47 -16.19 -33.79
N ALA A 112 1.97 -15.50 -34.80
CA ALA A 112 1.12 -14.32 -34.65
C ALA A 112 -0.20 -14.66 -33.95
N HIS A 113 -0.84 -15.78 -34.35
CA HIS A 113 -2.06 -16.25 -33.67
C HIS A 113 -1.82 -16.63 -32.23
N GLN A 114 -0.73 -17.33 -31.94
CA GLN A 114 -0.32 -17.68 -30.57
C GLN A 114 -0.02 -16.42 -29.72
N ALA A 115 0.68 -15.44 -30.30
CA ALA A 115 0.95 -14.16 -29.63
C ALA A 115 -0.32 -13.37 -29.33
N LEU A 116 -1.26 -13.34 -30.31
CA LEU A 116 -2.56 -12.71 -30.13
C LEU A 116 -3.36 -13.40 -29.03
N GLN A 117 -3.50 -14.73 -29.06
CA GLN A 117 -4.19 -15.49 -28.02
C GLN A 117 -3.57 -15.29 -26.62
N ASN A 118 -2.24 -15.26 -26.55
CA ASN A 118 -1.55 -14.99 -25.29
C ASN A 118 -1.83 -13.56 -24.79
N SER A 119 -1.82 -12.58 -25.69
CA SER A 119 -2.14 -11.18 -25.35
C SER A 119 -3.58 -11.04 -24.85
N GLU A 120 -4.54 -11.62 -25.59
CA GLU A 120 -5.96 -11.64 -25.20
C GLU A 120 -6.15 -12.30 -23.82
N ARG A 121 -5.48 -13.43 -23.58
CA ARG A 121 -5.56 -14.12 -22.29
C ARG A 121 -4.96 -13.28 -21.15
N ILE A 122 -3.84 -12.60 -21.39
CA ILE A 122 -3.22 -11.71 -20.38
C ILE A 122 -4.15 -10.54 -20.09
N LEU A 123 -4.67 -9.87 -21.11
CA LEU A 123 -5.61 -8.76 -20.97
C LEU A 123 -6.89 -9.19 -20.24
N HIS A 124 -7.45 -10.34 -20.58
CA HIS A 124 -8.61 -10.89 -19.89
C HIS A 124 -8.31 -11.19 -18.40
N ASN A 125 -7.15 -11.77 -18.10
CA ASN A 125 -6.75 -12.04 -16.73
C ASN A 125 -6.52 -10.75 -15.93
N ILE A 126 -5.90 -9.73 -16.52
CA ILE A 126 -5.75 -8.41 -15.92
C ILE A 126 -7.13 -7.83 -15.61
N TYR A 127 -7.99 -7.72 -16.62
CA TYR A 127 -9.35 -7.19 -16.48
C TYR A 127 -10.13 -7.88 -15.36
N LYS A 128 -10.08 -9.22 -15.28
CA LYS A 128 -10.82 -10.02 -14.31
C LYS A 128 -10.30 -9.88 -12.87
N ASN A 129 -8.96 -9.74 -12.69
CA ASN A 129 -8.30 -9.84 -11.39
C ASN A 129 -7.80 -8.49 -10.82
N LEU A 130 -7.99 -7.38 -11.55
CA LEU A 130 -7.67 -6.06 -11.01
C LEU A 130 -8.46 -5.79 -9.73
N PRO A 131 -7.85 -5.19 -8.69
CA PRO A 131 -8.51 -4.86 -7.43
C PRO A 131 -9.40 -3.60 -7.52
N VAL A 132 -9.78 -3.21 -8.73
CA VAL A 132 -10.65 -2.08 -9.03
C VAL A 132 -11.85 -2.54 -9.85
N GLY A 133 -12.99 -1.90 -9.64
CA GLY A 133 -14.18 -2.10 -10.48
C GLY A 133 -13.94 -1.49 -11.86
N ILE A 134 -14.38 -2.17 -12.90
CA ILE A 134 -14.31 -1.68 -14.28
C ILE A 134 -15.67 -1.87 -14.91
N GLU A 135 -16.22 -0.78 -15.43
CA GLU A 135 -17.43 -0.75 -16.23
C GLU A 135 -17.11 -0.23 -17.62
N LEU A 136 -17.69 -0.84 -18.62
CA LEU A 136 -17.57 -0.43 -20.01
C LEU A 136 -18.97 -0.10 -20.57
N TYR A 137 -19.10 1.09 -21.14
CA TYR A 137 -20.31 1.59 -21.78
C TYR A 137 -20.04 1.83 -23.27
N ASP A 138 -21.04 1.65 -24.10
CA ASP A 138 -20.96 2.05 -25.50
C ASP A 138 -21.08 3.59 -25.66
N LYS A 139 -20.96 4.06 -26.88
CA LYS A 139 -21.07 5.49 -27.23
C LYS A 139 -22.43 6.12 -26.88
N ASP A 140 -23.49 5.32 -26.76
CA ASP A 140 -24.84 5.75 -26.41
C ASP A 140 -25.08 5.68 -24.90
N GLY A 141 -24.04 5.30 -24.12
CA GLY A 141 -24.05 5.21 -22.67
C GLY A 141 -24.68 3.93 -22.14
N GLN A 142 -24.88 2.90 -22.97
CA GLN A 142 -25.40 1.60 -22.52
C GLN A 142 -24.27 0.76 -21.98
N MET A 143 -24.45 0.12 -20.83
CA MET A 143 -23.44 -0.78 -20.24
C MET A 143 -23.27 -2.03 -21.09
N VAL A 144 -22.05 -2.27 -21.57
CA VAL A 144 -21.71 -3.45 -22.40
C VAL A 144 -20.90 -4.49 -21.63
N ASP A 145 -20.17 -4.08 -20.59
CA ASP A 145 -19.37 -5.00 -19.81
C ASP A 145 -19.04 -4.43 -18.41
N LEU A 146 -18.74 -5.34 -17.46
CA LEU A 146 -18.14 -5.01 -16.16
C LEU A 146 -17.32 -6.20 -15.66
N ASN A 147 -16.29 -5.92 -14.87
CA ASN A 147 -15.43 -6.96 -14.34
C ASN A 147 -15.99 -7.57 -13.03
N LYS A 148 -15.34 -8.66 -12.58
CA LYS A 148 -15.75 -9.37 -11.36
C LYS A 148 -15.69 -8.46 -10.11
N LYS A 149 -14.66 -7.61 -10.00
CA LYS A 149 -14.50 -6.71 -8.85
C LYS A 149 -15.62 -5.69 -8.76
N ASP A 150 -16.07 -5.17 -9.89
CA ASP A 150 -17.19 -4.24 -9.94
C ASP A 150 -18.51 -4.90 -9.48
N MET A 151 -18.75 -6.11 -9.94
CA MET A 151 -19.90 -6.91 -9.47
C MET A 151 -19.89 -7.12 -7.95
N GLU A 152 -18.71 -7.42 -7.38
CA GLU A 152 -18.54 -7.57 -5.93
C GLU A 152 -18.81 -6.26 -5.19
N MET A 153 -18.26 -5.12 -5.68
CA MET A 153 -18.44 -3.81 -5.08
C MET A 153 -19.90 -3.37 -5.05
N PHE A 154 -20.60 -3.51 -6.16
CA PHE A 154 -22.01 -3.12 -6.28
C PHE A 154 -22.98 -4.24 -5.89
N ARG A 155 -22.48 -5.39 -5.40
CA ARG A 155 -23.27 -6.52 -4.92
C ARG A 155 -24.19 -7.09 -5.98
N ILE A 156 -23.72 -7.15 -7.22
CA ILE A 156 -24.46 -7.66 -8.36
C ILE A 156 -24.23 -9.17 -8.47
N SER A 157 -25.29 -9.96 -8.48
CA SER A 157 -25.20 -11.43 -8.58
C SER A 157 -25.00 -11.91 -9.99
N ASN A 158 -25.66 -11.29 -10.92
CA ASN A 158 -25.69 -11.71 -12.31
C ASN A 158 -25.44 -10.52 -13.22
N LYS A 159 -24.46 -10.64 -14.08
CA LYS A 159 -24.02 -9.57 -15.00
C LYS A 159 -25.12 -9.19 -15.98
N GLU A 160 -25.86 -10.17 -16.46
CA GLU A 160 -26.91 -10.00 -17.46
C GLU A 160 -28.05 -9.08 -16.97
N ASP A 161 -28.25 -8.99 -15.65
CA ASP A 161 -29.32 -8.16 -15.06
C ASP A 161 -29.08 -6.65 -15.19
N ILE A 162 -27.81 -6.25 -15.46
CA ILE A 162 -27.42 -4.84 -15.53
C ILE A 162 -26.85 -4.44 -16.90
N LEU A 163 -26.58 -5.37 -17.79
CA LEU A 163 -26.20 -5.04 -19.16
C LEU A 163 -27.31 -4.22 -19.82
N GLY A 164 -26.92 -3.19 -20.55
CA GLY A 164 -27.85 -2.25 -21.20
C GLY A 164 -28.38 -1.12 -20.30
N VAL A 165 -28.00 -1.06 -19.03
CA VAL A 165 -28.31 0.09 -18.18
C VAL A 165 -27.60 1.33 -18.69
N ASN A 166 -28.30 2.45 -18.75
CA ASN A 166 -27.74 3.68 -19.32
C ASN A 166 -27.08 4.54 -18.23
N ILE A 167 -25.79 4.88 -18.44
CA ILE A 167 -25.01 5.71 -17.49
C ILE A 167 -25.65 7.09 -17.25
N PHE A 168 -26.28 7.67 -18.25
CA PHE A 168 -26.92 8.98 -18.15
C PHE A 168 -28.20 8.97 -17.32
N GLU A 169 -28.80 7.78 -17.11
CA GLU A 169 -29.95 7.58 -16.23
C GLU A 169 -29.53 7.27 -14.78
N ASN A 170 -28.25 7.12 -14.51
CA ASN A 170 -27.75 6.85 -13.16
C ASN A 170 -28.11 8.03 -12.23
N PRO A 171 -28.93 7.79 -11.17
CA PRO A 171 -29.43 8.86 -10.31
C PRO A 171 -28.36 9.44 -9.37
N ILE A 172 -27.22 8.74 -9.19
CA ILE A 172 -26.13 9.21 -8.32
C ILE A 172 -25.12 10.04 -9.09
N LEU A 173 -24.99 9.80 -10.39
CA LEU A 173 -24.01 10.51 -11.18
C LEU A 173 -24.41 12.00 -11.30
N PRO A 174 -23.55 12.94 -10.86
CA PRO A 174 -23.84 14.36 -10.98
C PRO A 174 -24.05 14.78 -12.43
N GLU A 175 -24.97 15.69 -12.68
CA GLU A 175 -25.27 16.17 -14.05
C GLU A 175 -24.05 16.79 -14.73
N GLU A 176 -23.17 17.45 -13.97
CA GLU A 176 -21.89 17.96 -14.49
C GLU A 176 -21.01 16.84 -15.06
N ILE A 177 -20.95 15.70 -14.37
CA ILE A 177 -20.16 14.53 -14.81
C ILE A 177 -20.82 13.90 -16.05
N LYS A 178 -22.16 13.76 -16.05
CA LYS A 178 -22.88 13.28 -17.22
C LYS A 178 -22.63 14.15 -18.46
N GLN A 179 -22.56 15.47 -18.27
CA GLN A 179 -22.26 16.38 -19.36
C GLN A 179 -20.84 16.21 -19.88
N LYS A 180 -19.83 16.10 -18.98
CA LYS A 180 -18.45 15.83 -19.38
C LYS A 180 -18.32 14.52 -20.19
N ILE A 181 -19.02 13.46 -19.77
CA ILE A 181 -19.03 12.19 -20.50
C ILE A 181 -19.63 12.40 -21.93
N LYS A 182 -20.76 13.12 -22.05
CA LYS A 182 -21.37 13.44 -23.35
C LYS A 182 -20.46 14.26 -24.25
N ASP A 183 -19.64 15.12 -23.65
CA ASP A 183 -18.68 15.96 -24.38
C ASP A 183 -17.36 15.21 -24.63
N ASN A 184 -17.30 13.89 -24.33
CA ASN A 184 -16.15 13.02 -24.46
C ASN A 184 -14.93 13.48 -23.63
N GLU A 185 -15.15 14.19 -22.53
CA GLU A 185 -14.13 14.64 -21.61
C GLU A 185 -13.87 13.60 -20.53
N ASN A 186 -12.61 13.46 -20.13
CA ASN A 186 -12.25 12.64 -18.98
C ASN A 186 -12.73 13.30 -17.69
N ALA A 187 -13.19 12.52 -16.72
CA ALA A 187 -13.65 13.02 -15.43
C ALA A 187 -13.14 12.14 -14.28
N ASP A 188 -12.70 12.80 -13.21
CA ASP A 188 -12.39 12.15 -11.93
C ASP A 188 -13.30 12.75 -10.87
N PHE A 189 -13.97 11.89 -10.09
CA PHE A 189 -14.85 12.34 -9.01
C PHE A 189 -14.94 11.30 -7.89
N THR A 190 -15.25 11.80 -6.70
CA THR A 190 -15.46 10.98 -5.50
C THR A 190 -16.88 11.18 -5.02
N PHE A 191 -17.55 10.08 -4.67
CA PHE A 191 -18.90 10.12 -4.16
C PHE A 191 -19.20 8.94 -3.24
N ARG A 192 -20.23 9.12 -2.39
CA ARG A 192 -20.75 8.03 -1.57
C ARG A 192 -21.91 7.34 -2.26
N TYR A 193 -21.70 6.07 -2.57
CA TYR A 193 -22.73 5.21 -3.10
C TYR A 193 -23.55 4.60 -1.95
N ASP A 194 -24.80 5.03 -1.79
CA ASP A 194 -25.70 4.57 -0.74
C ASP A 194 -26.69 3.55 -1.33
N PHE A 195 -26.54 2.29 -0.97
CA PHE A 195 -27.35 1.20 -1.49
C PHE A 195 -28.86 1.35 -1.18
N SER A 196 -29.22 2.11 -0.15
CA SER A 196 -30.64 2.36 0.18
C SER A 196 -31.35 3.27 -0.82
N LYS A 197 -30.60 4.06 -1.59
CA LYS A 197 -31.14 5.05 -2.52
C LYS A 197 -31.28 4.55 -3.96
N ILE A 198 -30.69 3.36 -4.30
CA ILE A 198 -30.42 2.98 -5.71
C ILE A 198 -30.95 1.61 -6.09
N ASN A 199 -31.89 1.09 -5.37
CA ASN A 199 -32.45 -0.25 -5.58
C ASN A 199 -33.11 -0.49 -6.96
N LYS A 200 -33.19 0.51 -7.83
CA LYS A 200 -33.77 0.36 -9.18
C LYS A 200 -32.75 0.39 -10.32
N TYR A 201 -31.55 0.89 -10.10
CA TYR A 201 -30.55 1.05 -11.16
C TYR A 201 -29.68 -0.21 -11.30
N TYR A 202 -29.04 -0.66 -10.22
CA TYR A 202 -28.17 -1.83 -10.23
C TYR A 202 -28.79 -3.11 -9.63
N GLN A 203 -30.02 -3.07 -9.10
CA GLN A 203 -30.70 -4.18 -8.45
C GLN A 203 -29.78 -5.01 -7.51
N PRO A 204 -29.11 -4.37 -6.53
CA PRO A 204 -28.16 -5.06 -5.68
C PRO A 204 -28.85 -6.07 -4.78
N ASN A 205 -28.16 -7.17 -4.42
CA ASN A 205 -28.68 -8.19 -3.49
C ASN A 205 -28.94 -7.65 -2.08
N SER A 206 -28.38 -6.52 -1.71
CA SER A 206 -28.56 -5.87 -0.41
C SER A 206 -28.71 -4.37 -0.60
N THR A 207 -29.75 -3.81 0.01
CA THR A 207 -30.09 -2.38 -0.06
C THR A 207 -29.61 -1.59 1.16
N THR A 208 -28.70 -2.14 1.98
CA THR A 208 -28.20 -1.48 3.19
C THR A 208 -26.70 -1.22 3.10
N GLY A 209 -26.25 -0.11 3.69
CA GLY A 209 -24.85 0.30 3.73
C GLY A 209 -24.48 1.22 2.59
N PHE A 210 -23.19 1.55 2.55
CA PHE A 210 -22.62 2.45 1.55
C PHE A 210 -21.20 2.01 1.17
N ILE A 211 -20.72 2.52 0.05
CA ILE A 211 -19.31 2.52 -0.34
C ILE A 211 -18.88 3.94 -0.74
N ASP A 212 -17.69 4.34 -0.34
CA ASP A 212 -17.07 5.58 -0.77
C ASP A 212 -16.19 5.27 -1.99
N LEU A 213 -16.55 5.83 -3.13
CA LEU A 213 -15.92 5.54 -4.42
C LEU A 213 -15.15 6.73 -4.95
N THR A 214 -13.98 6.45 -5.51
CA THR A 214 -13.34 7.34 -6.47
C THR A 214 -13.49 6.71 -7.85
N THR A 215 -14.15 7.42 -8.76
CA THR A 215 -14.41 6.95 -10.12
C THR A 215 -13.67 7.82 -11.12
N LYS A 216 -12.96 7.17 -12.02
CA LYS A 216 -12.34 7.81 -13.17
C LYS A 216 -13.05 7.37 -14.44
N VAL A 217 -13.48 8.35 -15.24
CA VAL A 217 -14.08 8.13 -16.54
C VAL A 217 -13.09 8.50 -17.63
N THR A 218 -12.95 7.62 -18.62
CA THR A 218 -12.08 7.84 -19.78
C THR A 218 -12.84 7.44 -21.05
N THR A 219 -12.84 8.32 -22.05
CA THR A 219 -13.36 7.98 -23.39
C THR A 219 -12.34 7.18 -24.17
N LEU A 220 -12.77 6.07 -24.73
CA LEU A 220 -11.96 5.23 -25.63
C LEU A 220 -12.28 5.58 -27.09
N TYR A 221 -11.24 5.67 -27.92
CA TYR A 221 -11.35 6.07 -29.32
C TYR A 221 -10.89 4.96 -30.24
N ASP A 222 -11.46 4.93 -31.45
CA ASP A 222 -10.98 4.09 -32.54
C ASP A 222 -9.72 4.69 -33.22
N HIS A 223 -9.23 4.02 -34.28
CA HIS A 223 -8.08 4.48 -35.07
C HIS A 223 -8.33 5.78 -35.85
N ASN A 224 -9.58 6.22 -36.01
CA ASN A 224 -9.98 7.46 -36.64
C ASN A 224 -10.22 8.59 -35.63
N HIS A 225 -9.95 8.34 -34.33
CA HIS A 225 -10.25 9.25 -33.21
C HIS A 225 -11.76 9.50 -33.00
N GLU A 226 -12.62 8.54 -33.40
CA GLU A 226 -14.03 8.57 -33.06
C GLU A 226 -14.28 7.85 -31.75
N PRO A 227 -15.12 8.41 -30.84
CA PRO A 227 -15.42 7.77 -29.57
C PRO A 227 -16.20 6.47 -29.78
N ILE A 228 -15.71 5.39 -29.18
CA ILE A 228 -16.33 4.07 -29.28
C ILE A 228 -16.94 3.58 -27.97
N ASN A 229 -16.30 3.89 -26.85
CA ASN A 229 -16.73 3.45 -25.52
C ASN A 229 -16.36 4.45 -24.44
N TYR A 230 -17.07 4.39 -23.31
CA TYR A 230 -16.68 4.99 -22.06
C TYR A 230 -16.22 3.92 -21.08
N LEU A 231 -15.03 4.11 -20.50
CA LEU A 231 -14.46 3.25 -19.49
C LEU A 231 -14.55 3.93 -18.14
N LEU A 232 -15.20 3.28 -17.18
CA LEU A 232 -15.23 3.71 -15.78
C LEU A 232 -14.34 2.80 -14.96
N ILE A 233 -13.50 3.39 -14.13
CA ILE A 233 -12.67 2.69 -13.15
C ILE A 233 -13.10 3.13 -11.76
N ASN A 234 -13.66 2.20 -10.99
CA ASN A 234 -14.19 2.40 -9.65
C ASN A 234 -13.19 1.89 -8.61
N VAL A 235 -12.76 2.75 -7.70
CA VAL A 235 -11.88 2.40 -6.58
C VAL A 235 -12.64 2.56 -5.29
N ASP A 236 -12.80 1.48 -4.52
CA ASP A 236 -13.39 1.52 -3.20
C ASP A 236 -12.41 2.16 -2.21
N LYS A 237 -12.82 3.28 -1.62
CA LYS A 237 -12.09 4.05 -0.62
C LYS A 237 -12.75 4.01 0.76
N THR A 238 -13.70 3.10 0.97
CA THR A 238 -14.50 3.05 2.20
C THR A 238 -13.63 2.85 3.43
N GLU A 239 -12.71 1.89 3.40
CA GLU A 239 -11.80 1.63 4.53
C GLU A 239 -10.88 2.82 4.79
N ASP A 240 -10.30 3.40 3.73
CA ASP A 240 -9.44 4.59 3.81
C ASP A 240 -10.21 5.78 4.42
N THR A 241 -11.44 6.02 3.94
CA THR A 241 -12.30 7.10 4.42
C THR A 241 -12.71 6.90 5.89
N ILE A 242 -13.07 5.67 6.28
CA ILE A 242 -13.41 5.33 7.67
C ILE A 242 -12.19 5.53 8.56
N ALA A 243 -11.01 5.06 8.14
CA ALA A 243 -9.77 5.22 8.90
C ALA A 243 -9.41 6.70 9.06
N TYR A 244 -9.49 7.47 7.98
CA TYR A 244 -9.25 8.91 7.99
C TYR A 244 -10.20 9.65 8.94
N ASN A 245 -11.52 9.36 8.85
CA ASN A 245 -12.51 10.00 9.71
C ASN A 245 -12.30 9.65 11.19
N LYS A 246 -11.91 8.41 11.50
CA LYS A 246 -11.56 8.02 12.86
C LYS A 246 -10.35 8.79 13.39
N ILE A 247 -9.32 8.98 12.57
CA ILE A 247 -8.16 9.78 12.94
C ILE A 247 -8.59 11.20 13.25
N GLN A 248 -9.40 11.83 12.39
CA GLN A 248 -9.91 13.18 12.58
C GLN A 248 -10.80 13.30 13.84
N GLU A 249 -11.62 12.29 14.11
CA GLU A 249 -12.43 12.21 15.32
C GLU A 249 -11.56 12.13 16.57
N PHE A 250 -10.50 11.31 16.54
CA PHE A 250 -9.53 11.22 17.64
C PHE A 250 -8.78 12.54 17.85
N GLU A 251 -8.30 13.17 16.79
CA GLU A 251 -7.64 14.47 16.88
C GLU A 251 -8.56 15.52 17.52
N SER A 252 -9.79 15.63 17.04
CA SER A 252 -10.79 16.55 17.59
C SER A 252 -11.13 16.24 19.05
N PHE A 253 -11.21 14.96 19.40
CA PHE A 253 -11.44 14.52 20.77
C PHE A 253 -10.26 14.90 21.68
N PHE A 254 -9.03 14.65 21.24
CA PHE A 254 -7.84 15.02 22.02
C PHE A 254 -7.67 16.53 22.15
N ASP A 255 -8.01 17.31 21.15
CA ASP A 255 -8.03 18.78 21.25
C ASP A 255 -9.05 19.25 22.28
N LEU A 256 -10.27 18.69 22.25
CA LEU A 256 -11.31 19.01 23.22
C LEU A 256 -10.90 18.66 24.65
N VAL A 257 -10.39 17.43 24.86
CA VAL A 257 -9.88 16.99 26.16
C VAL A 257 -8.69 17.83 26.60
N GLY A 258 -7.80 18.17 25.67
CA GLY A 258 -6.65 19.02 25.91
C GLY A 258 -7.05 20.42 26.40
N ASP A 259 -8.10 20.99 25.83
CA ASP A 259 -8.60 22.31 26.19
C ASP A 259 -9.24 22.33 27.58
N TYR A 260 -10.10 21.35 27.86
CA TYR A 260 -10.85 21.31 29.13
C TYR A 260 -10.08 20.71 30.30
N ALA A 261 -9.34 19.61 30.05
CA ALA A 261 -8.59 18.91 31.10
C ALA A 261 -7.13 19.35 31.22
N LYS A 262 -6.69 20.32 30.41
CA LYS A 262 -5.29 20.77 30.31
C LYS A 262 -4.30 19.61 30.08
N VAL A 263 -4.71 18.66 29.23
CA VAL A 263 -3.94 17.47 28.88
C VAL A 263 -3.26 17.68 27.54
N GLY A 264 -1.95 17.55 27.49
CA GLY A 264 -1.19 17.58 26.26
C GLY A 264 -0.62 16.21 25.91
N TYR A 265 -0.48 15.93 24.63
CA TYR A 265 0.09 14.69 24.09
C TYR A 265 1.23 15.00 23.12
N ALA A 266 2.34 14.27 23.25
CA ALA A 266 3.44 14.27 22.30
C ALA A 266 3.97 12.86 22.10
N HIS A 267 4.43 12.58 20.89
CA HIS A 267 5.14 11.37 20.50
C HIS A 267 6.44 11.77 19.83
N PHE A 268 7.56 11.30 20.36
CA PHE A 268 8.87 11.68 19.85
C PHE A 268 9.93 10.63 20.16
N ASP A 269 10.99 10.64 19.39
CA ASP A 269 12.22 9.94 19.74
C ASP A 269 13.05 10.78 20.72
N ALA A 270 13.48 10.19 21.82
CA ALA A 270 14.17 10.92 22.88
C ALA A 270 15.59 11.35 22.51
N LEU A 271 16.22 10.73 21.53
CA LEU A 271 17.60 10.99 21.12
C LEU A 271 17.67 11.99 19.96
N SER A 272 16.93 11.74 18.87
CA SER A 272 16.82 12.67 17.74
C SER A 272 15.95 13.88 18.09
N ARG A 273 14.98 13.71 18.99
CA ARG A 273 13.91 14.65 19.36
C ARG A 273 12.90 14.89 18.26
N ASP A 274 12.94 14.10 17.19
CA ASP A 274 11.96 14.15 16.12
C ASP A 274 10.65 13.53 16.57
N GLY A 275 9.54 14.07 16.08
CA GLY A 275 8.22 13.59 16.46
C GLY A 275 7.14 14.60 16.19
N TYR A 276 6.02 14.44 16.87
CA TYR A 276 4.90 15.38 16.79
C TYR A 276 4.23 15.56 18.15
N ALA A 277 3.58 16.71 18.33
CA ALA A 277 2.79 17.02 19.50
C ALA A 277 1.46 17.66 19.09
N LEU A 278 0.43 17.44 19.89
CA LEU A 278 -0.85 18.11 19.72
C LEU A 278 -0.78 19.55 20.28
N ARG A 279 -1.68 20.40 19.79
CA ARG A 279 -1.80 21.81 20.18
C ARG A 279 -1.81 22.01 21.71
N SER A 280 -2.54 21.17 22.42
CA SER A 280 -2.64 21.22 23.89
C SER A 280 -1.29 20.98 24.60
N TRP A 281 -0.41 20.15 24.01
CA TRP A 281 0.92 19.91 24.55
C TRP A 281 1.79 21.18 24.49
N TYR A 282 1.81 21.86 23.33
CA TYR A 282 2.54 23.13 23.18
C TYR A 282 2.06 24.16 24.17
N ARG A 283 0.75 24.32 24.35
CA ARG A 283 0.17 25.24 25.31
C ARG A 283 0.58 24.93 26.76
N ASN A 284 0.59 23.64 27.15
CA ASN A 284 0.96 23.22 28.49
C ASN A 284 2.44 23.49 28.80
N VAL A 285 3.31 23.41 27.77
CA VAL A 285 4.73 23.75 27.92
C VAL A 285 5.00 25.25 27.68
N GLY A 286 3.99 26.03 27.29
CA GLY A 286 4.08 27.47 27.09
C GLY A 286 4.76 27.89 25.79
N GLU A 287 4.66 27.04 24.75
CA GLU A 287 5.26 27.26 23.45
C GLU A 287 4.19 27.47 22.36
N GLU A 288 4.57 28.09 21.24
CA GLU A 288 3.70 28.25 20.08
C GLU A 288 3.52 26.92 19.34
N GLU A 289 2.29 26.68 18.84
CA GLU A 289 2.00 25.52 18.03
C GLU A 289 2.86 25.50 16.76
N GLY A 290 3.47 24.34 16.48
CA GLY A 290 4.35 24.16 15.31
C GLY A 290 5.83 24.52 15.57
N THR A 291 6.19 24.98 16.76
CA THR A 291 7.61 25.10 17.14
C THR A 291 8.29 23.74 17.03
N PRO A 292 9.45 23.63 16.34
CA PRO A 292 10.11 22.35 16.17
C PRO A 292 10.40 21.68 17.51
N LEU A 293 9.98 20.40 17.65
CA LEU A 293 10.18 19.66 18.89
C LEU A 293 11.65 19.60 19.35
N PRO A 294 12.66 19.50 18.48
CA PRO A 294 14.06 19.55 18.87
C PRO A 294 14.47 20.83 19.62
N GLU A 295 13.77 21.93 19.43
CA GLU A 295 13.99 23.19 20.13
C GLU A 295 13.39 23.19 21.55
N ILE A 296 12.29 22.43 21.74
CA ILE A 296 11.53 22.36 22.98
C ILE A 296 11.96 21.16 23.82
N ILE A 297 12.06 19.98 23.21
CA ILE A 297 12.42 18.74 23.90
C ILE A 297 13.91 18.72 24.17
N GLY A 298 14.26 18.92 25.46
CA GLY A 298 15.63 18.83 25.91
C GLY A 298 15.70 19.05 27.40
N ILE A 299 16.43 18.17 28.07
CA ILE A 299 16.54 18.18 29.55
C ILE A 299 17.06 19.53 30.10
N HIS A 300 17.80 20.27 29.28
CA HIS A 300 18.47 21.48 29.72
C HIS A 300 17.72 22.77 29.40
N SER A 301 16.74 22.77 28.52
CA SER A 301 16.10 24.00 28.03
C SER A 301 14.92 24.46 28.88
N HIS A 302 14.01 23.58 29.24
CA HIS A 302 12.74 23.94 29.85
C HIS A 302 12.53 23.43 31.27
N PHE A 303 13.26 22.41 31.74
CA PHE A 303 13.13 21.88 33.09
C PHE A 303 13.82 22.77 34.12
N HIS A 304 13.15 22.95 35.28
CA HIS A 304 13.82 23.59 36.43
C HIS A 304 15.10 22.82 36.80
N PRO A 305 16.20 23.51 37.17
CA PRO A 305 17.48 22.86 37.48
C PRO A 305 17.41 21.66 38.42
N GLU A 306 16.57 21.76 39.46
CA GLU A 306 16.40 20.69 40.45
C GLU A 306 15.66 19.46 39.90
N ASP A 307 14.80 19.65 38.89
CA ASP A 307 13.97 18.60 38.36
C ASP A 307 14.67 17.83 37.19
N ARG A 308 15.77 18.37 36.64
CA ARG A 308 16.53 17.78 35.55
C ARG A 308 17.11 16.40 35.87
N ALA A 309 17.59 16.23 37.13
CA ALA A 309 18.19 14.97 37.56
C ALA A 309 17.24 13.78 37.42
N VAL A 310 15.94 14.00 37.63
CA VAL A 310 14.90 12.95 37.50
C VAL A 310 14.77 12.44 36.07
N MET A 311 14.86 13.35 35.10
CA MET A 311 14.75 12.99 33.67
C MET A 311 15.99 12.29 33.17
N ILE A 312 17.18 12.72 33.65
CA ILE A 312 18.45 12.06 33.31
C ILE A 312 18.47 10.63 33.88
N ASP A 313 18.13 10.46 35.15
CA ASP A 313 18.04 9.13 35.80
C ASP A 313 17.04 8.22 35.08
N PHE A 314 15.90 8.77 34.63
CA PHE A 314 14.92 8.00 33.86
C PHE A 314 15.50 7.52 32.53
N LEU A 315 16.16 8.37 31.73
CA LEU A 315 16.78 8.01 30.48
C LEU A 315 17.86 6.94 30.68
N ASP A 316 18.70 7.09 31.69
CA ASP A 316 19.72 6.11 32.05
C ASP A 316 19.10 4.72 32.37
N LYS A 317 17.98 4.71 33.09
CA LYS A 317 17.22 3.48 33.40
C LYS A 317 16.58 2.85 32.18
N VAL A 318 16.08 3.67 31.23
CA VAL A 318 15.55 3.19 29.96
C VAL A 318 16.65 2.49 29.15
N ILE A 319 17.81 3.12 29.03
CA ILE A 319 18.98 2.56 28.30
C ILE A 319 19.44 1.24 28.93
N LYS A 320 19.36 1.11 30.25
CA LYS A 320 19.69 -0.14 30.97
C LYS A 320 18.56 -1.17 30.94
N GLY A 321 17.40 -0.85 30.40
CA GLY A 321 16.22 -1.73 30.39
C GLY A 321 15.54 -1.88 31.76
N GLU A 322 15.83 -1.00 32.70
CA GLU A 322 15.32 -1.04 34.09
C GLU A 322 13.96 -0.34 34.22
N SER A 323 13.60 0.54 33.29
CA SER A 323 12.33 1.27 33.31
C SER A 323 11.81 1.55 31.90
N SER A 324 10.48 1.52 31.76
CA SER A 324 9.80 1.89 30.52
C SER A 324 8.74 3.00 30.71
N LYS A 325 8.59 3.51 31.95
CA LYS A 325 7.59 4.54 32.25
C LYS A 325 8.05 5.46 33.35
N LEU A 326 7.60 6.73 33.27
CA LEU A 326 7.83 7.77 34.29
C LEU A 326 6.50 8.49 34.53
N SER A 327 6.24 8.80 35.78
CA SER A 327 5.19 9.76 36.21
C SER A 327 5.77 10.65 37.28
N ARG A 328 5.91 11.97 37.01
CA ARG A 328 6.51 12.93 37.92
C ARG A 328 5.90 14.32 37.74
N ASP A 329 5.79 15.03 38.86
CA ASP A 329 5.52 16.46 38.88
C ASP A 329 6.85 17.19 38.72
N VAL A 330 6.95 18.07 37.74
CA VAL A 330 8.14 18.82 37.39
C VAL A 330 7.78 20.27 37.09
N ARG A 331 8.75 21.18 37.24
CA ARG A 331 8.59 22.59 36.88
C ARG A 331 9.14 22.81 35.47
N ILE A 332 8.30 23.32 34.58
CA ILE A 332 8.65 23.67 33.21
C ILE A 332 8.65 25.20 33.09
N ARG A 333 9.73 25.74 32.51
CA ARG A 333 9.87 27.16 32.23
C ARG A 333 9.15 27.53 30.96
N ARG A 334 8.23 28.48 31.03
CA ARG A 334 7.54 29.05 29.87
C ARG A 334 8.40 30.09 29.15
N ALA A 335 7.97 30.50 27.97
CA ALA A 335 8.61 31.55 27.18
C ALA A 335 8.74 32.89 27.91
N ASP A 336 7.80 33.21 28.83
CA ASP A 336 7.85 34.38 29.70
C ASP A 336 8.85 34.28 30.86
N GLY A 337 9.55 33.17 30.98
CA GLY A 337 10.54 32.90 32.04
C GLY A 337 9.97 32.35 33.35
N ASN A 338 8.65 32.33 33.51
CA ASN A 338 7.98 31.77 34.69
C ASN A 338 7.95 30.23 34.65
N TYR A 339 7.86 29.61 35.83
CA TYR A 339 7.72 28.16 35.93
C TYR A 339 6.27 27.78 36.21
N THR A 340 5.81 26.77 35.51
CA THR A 340 4.53 26.10 35.76
C THR A 340 4.76 24.67 36.22
N TRP A 341 3.87 24.21 37.12
CA TRP A 341 3.88 22.83 37.56
C TRP A 341 3.20 21.94 36.51
N THR A 342 3.95 20.96 36.02
CA THR A 342 3.47 20.03 35.02
C THR A 342 3.68 18.60 35.48
N ARG A 343 2.62 17.80 35.51
CA ARG A 343 2.76 16.35 35.64
C ARG A 343 3.11 15.75 34.31
N VAL A 344 4.26 15.14 34.23
CA VAL A 344 4.75 14.48 33.00
C VAL A 344 4.65 12.98 33.18
N ASN A 345 3.89 12.33 32.30
CA ASN A 345 3.80 10.88 32.20
C ASN A 345 4.45 10.47 30.86
N VAL A 346 5.49 9.67 30.96
CA VAL A 346 6.22 9.15 29.79
C VAL A 346 6.10 7.64 29.75
N LEU A 347 5.84 7.11 28.57
CA LEU A 347 5.87 5.68 28.27
C LEU A 347 6.83 5.45 27.10
N VAL A 348 7.82 4.60 27.30
CA VAL A 348 8.69 4.10 26.22
C VAL A 348 7.92 3.06 25.44
N ARG A 349 7.63 3.35 24.18
CA ARG A 349 6.91 2.46 23.26
C ARG A 349 7.84 1.47 22.58
N ASN A 350 9.01 1.96 22.18
CA ASN A 350 9.99 1.17 21.45
C ASN A 350 11.41 1.62 21.85
N TYR A 351 12.29 0.65 22.06
CA TYR A 351 13.70 0.91 22.29
C TYR A 351 14.54 0.00 21.39
N GLN A 352 15.28 0.59 20.48
CA GLN A 352 16.15 -0.08 19.54
C GLN A 352 17.59 0.42 19.72
N PRO A 353 18.39 -0.26 20.54
CA PRO A 353 19.77 0.18 20.83
C PRO A 353 20.66 0.23 19.59
N GLN A 354 20.40 -0.67 18.62
CA GLN A 354 21.19 -0.77 17.38
C GLN A 354 21.01 0.45 16.47
N ASP A 355 19.79 1.00 16.43
CA ASP A 355 19.42 2.14 15.60
C ASP A 355 19.45 3.47 16.39
N ASN A 356 19.78 3.41 17.68
CA ASN A 356 19.82 4.56 18.57
C ASN A 356 18.46 5.28 18.66
N ILE A 357 17.35 4.51 18.72
CA ILE A 357 15.97 5.01 18.76
C ILE A 357 15.35 4.70 20.13
N ILE A 358 14.76 5.71 20.75
CA ILE A 358 13.95 5.59 21.98
C ILE A 358 12.62 6.32 21.75
N GLU A 359 11.63 5.62 21.20
CA GLU A 359 10.29 6.19 20.99
C GLU A 359 9.54 6.35 22.30
N MET A 360 9.09 7.56 22.57
CA MET A 360 8.36 7.92 23.78
C MET A 360 7.00 8.53 23.48
N LEU A 361 6.00 8.10 24.23
CA LEU A 361 4.73 8.80 24.36
C LEU A 361 4.79 9.65 25.64
N CYS A 362 4.50 10.93 25.51
CA CYS A 362 4.46 11.86 26.62
C CYS A 362 3.06 12.47 26.78
N ILE A 363 2.48 12.31 27.96
CA ILE A 363 1.26 13.03 28.33
C ILE A 363 1.62 14.01 29.44
N ASN A 364 1.33 15.28 29.24
CA ASN A 364 1.54 16.32 30.22
C ASN A 364 0.22 16.91 30.71
N PHE A 365 0.21 17.33 31.97
CA PHE A 365 -0.92 18.00 32.63
C PHE A 365 -0.42 19.26 33.30
N ASP A 366 -1.04 20.42 33.03
CA ASP A 366 -0.81 21.61 33.82
C ASP A 366 -1.52 21.44 35.17
N ILE A 367 -0.72 21.28 36.24
CA ILE A 367 -1.20 21.09 37.62
C ILE A 367 -0.91 22.32 38.50
N THR A 368 -0.64 23.47 37.87
CA THR A 368 -0.26 24.70 38.61
C THR A 368 -1.36 25.10 39.58
N GLU A 369 -2.60 25.16 39.12
CA GLU A 369 -3.75 25.51 39.96
C GLU A 369 -3.97 24.52 41.14
N LEU A 370 -3.73 23.21 40.84
CA LEU A 370 -3.77 22.17 41.87
C LEU A 370 -2.71 22.40 42.94
N LYS A 371 -1.46 22.71 42.56
CA LYS A 371 -0.35 22.97 43.50
C LYS A 371 -0.54 24.25 44.29
N GLU A 372 -1.10 25.28 43.68
CA GLU A 372 -1.46 26.53 44.37
C GLU A 372 -2.56 26.29 45.41
N THR A 373 -3.59 25.54 45.05
CA THR A 373 -4.68 25.17 45.96
C THR A 373 -4.16 24.32 47.10
N GLU A 374 -3.32 23.33 46.84
CA GLU A 374 -2.68 22.48 47.84
C GLU A 374 -1.88 23.34 48.85
N ARG A 375 -1.08 24.30 48.32
CA ARG A 375 -0.28 25.22 49.16
C ARG A 375 -1.15 26.13 50.03
N MET A 376 -2.24 26.67 49.45
CA MET A 376 -3.18 27.50 50.25
C MET A 376 -3.87 26.68 51.31
N LEU A 377 -4.23 25.44 51.04
CA LEU A 377 -4.89 24.55 52.00
C LEU A 377 -3.94 24.21 53.17
N ILE A 378 -2.67 23.88 52.85
CA ILE A 378 -1.64 23.63 53.89
C ILE A 378 -1.46 24.87 54.78
N GLY A 379 -1.29 26.05 54.19
CA GLY A 379 -1.15 27.28 54.94
C GLY A 379 -2.37 27.65 55.79
N ALA A 380 -3.58 27.38 55.31
CA ALA A 380 -4.82 27.56 56.07
C ALA A 380 -4.91 26.57 57.26
N LYS A 381 -4.52 25.31 57.02
CA LYS A 381 -4.47 24.30 58.09
C LYS A 381 -3.48 24.68 59.19
N GLU A 382 -2.25 25.06 58.82
CA GLU A 382 -1.22 25.49 59.78
C GLU A 382 -1.70 26.67 60.66
N LYS A 383 -2.34 27.68 60.03
CA LYS A 383 -2.93 28.81 60.78
C LYS A 383 -4.06 28.35 61.67
N ALA A 384 -4.91 27.43 61.25
CA ALA A 384 -5.98 26.91 62.10
C ALA A 384 -5.44 26.13 63.34
N GLU A 385 -4.44 25.27 63.09
CA GLU A 385 -3.76 24.51 64.15
C GLU A 385 -3.05 25.43 65.18
N GLU A 386 -2.39 26.50 64.69
CA GLU A 386 -1.77 27.48 65.56
C GLU A 386 -2.81 28.23 66.37
N ALA A 387 -3.90 28.69 65.77
CA ALA A 387 -4.99 29.37 66.49
C ALA A 387 -5.61 28.49 67.58
N ASP A 388 -5.80 27.16 67.24
CA ASP A 388 -6.36 26.22 68.23
C ASP A 388 -5.39 25.98 69.44
N ARG A 389 -4.07 25.90 69.15
CA ARG A 389 -3.02 25.81 70.14
C ARG A 389 -3.00 27.04 71.06
N LEU A 390 -3.08 28.23 70.45
CA LEU A 390 -3.13 29.50 71.22
C LEU A 390 -4.39 29.58 72.07
N LYS A 391 -5.56 29.21 71.57
CA LYS A 391 -6.82 29.14 72.29
C LYS A 391 -6.75 28.16 73.45
N SER A 392 -6.19 26.97 73.24
CA SER A 392 -6.02 25.98 74.30
C SER A 392 -5.08 26.44 75.39
N ALA A 393 -3.95 27.07 75.04
CA ALA A 393 -3.00 27.67 75.98
C ALA A 393 -3.66 28.83 76.78
N PHE A 394 -4.43 29.69 76.12
CA PHE A 394 -5.16 30.78 76.76
C PHE A 394 -6.19 30.24 77.76
N LEU A 395 -7.01 29.25 77.36
CA LEU A 395 -7.99 28.63 78.26
C LEU A 395 -7.33 27.96 79.48
N ALA A 396 -6.18 27.31 79.31
CA ALA A 396 -5.42 26.68 80.35
C ALA A 396 -4.90 27.75 81.33
N ASN A 397 -4.32 28.85 80.86
CA ASN A 397 -3.83 29.94 81.69
C ASN A 397 -4.97 30.65 82.40
N MET A 398 -6.07 30.98 81.73
CA MET A 398 -7.28 31.55 82.31
C MET A 398 -7.88 30.68 83.40
N SER A 399 -7.96 29.35 83.18
CA SER A 399 -8.42 28.41 84.21
C SER A 399 -7.54 28.44 85.45
N HIS A 400 -6.24 28.57 85.26
CA HIS A 400 -5.28 28.68 86.38
C HIS A 400 -5.43 30.01 87.14
N GLU A 401 -5.53 31.13 86.42
CA GLU A 401 -5.70 32.46 86.98
C GLU A 401 -7.04 32.67 87.70
N ILE A 402 -8.13 31.99 87.20
CA ILE A 402 -9.43 32.03 87.87
C ILE A 402 -9.46 31.09 89.09
N ARG A 403 -8.85 29.93 89.02
CA ARG A 403 -8.86 28.94 90.12
C ARG A 403 -8.14 29.45 91.35
N THR A 404 -7.00 30.17 91.24
CA THR A 404 -6.19 30.67 92.33
C THR A 404 -6.96 31.65 93.25
N PRO A 405 -7.62 32.72 92.75
CA PRO A 405 -8.41 33.59 93.59
C PRO A 405 -9.68 32.91 94.14
N LEU A 406 -10.30 32.01 93.37
CA LEU A 406 -11.50 31.30 93.84
C LEU A 406 -11.20 30.36 95.00
N LEU A 407 -10.07 29.64 94.94
CA LEU A 407 -9.61 28.82 96.07
C LEU A 407 -9.25 29.65 97.29
N SER A 408 -8.69 30.87 97.10
CA SER A 408 -8.40 31.80 98.21
C SER A 408 -9.67 32.34 98.88
N LEU A 409 -10.79 32.46 98.11
CA LEU A 409 -12.08 32.90 98.64
C LEU A 409 -12.86 31.81 99.45
N ILE A 410 -12.57 30.56 99.19
CA ILE A 410 -13.22 29.41 99.86
C ILE A 410 -12.51 29.08 101.18
N HIS A 411 -11.29 29.58 101.39
CA HIS A 411 -10.49 29.39 102.62
C HIS A 411 -10.55 30.55 103.61
N ILE A 412 -11.45 31.53 103.41
CA ILE A 412 -11.84 32.54 104.39
C ILE A 412 -13.20 32.15 105.01
#